data_b0b04522d267fed246c11263d588cff1
#
_entry.id   b0b04522d267fed246c11263d588cff1
#
_cell.length_a   1.000
_cell.length_b   1.000
_cell.length_c   1.000
_cell.angle_alpha   90.00
_cell.angle_beta   90.00
_cell.angle_gamma   90.00
#
_symmetry.space_group_name_H-M   'P 1'
#
loop_
_entity.id
_entity.type
_entity.pdbx_description
1 polymer ?
#
loop_
_entity_poly.entity_id
_entity_poly.type
_entity_poly.pdbx_seq_one_letter_code
_entity_poly.pdbx_strand_id
1 'polypeptide(L)'
;LLKVINSEIMIYNHSFIGDKTDYLSKDYFGMSACGGEIKGDKLSAFNIGDSNILVLDKFYNILYRTKDDIRLLSNIREEEIRKRVPYITDSIDEHWNNDKEFRVWFRKEYINTDNEFAYGSLNGNEKALEHINYYEWYVKNAKYILAYTGGFEEVLKNENNIVKLIKAKKFKPKINGTLIGFIKE
;
A
#
# COMPACT_ATOMS: atom_id res chain seq x y z
N LEU A 1 16.90 -4.13 -3.34
CA LEU A 1 15.95 -4.99 -2.62
C LEU A 1 14.62 -5.13 -3.37
N LEU A 2 13.87 -4.06 -3.60
CA LEU A 2 12.53 -4.13 -4.21
C LEU A 2 12.54 -4.72 -5.63
N LYS A 3 13.55 -4.40 -6.44
CA LYS A 3 13.73 -5.02 -7.76
C LYS A 3 13.86 -6.54 -7.65
N VAL A 4 14.64 -7.04 -6.67
CA VAL A 4 14.79 -8.48 -6.44
C VAL A 4 13.46 -9.09 -6.01
N ILE A 5 12.77 -8.47 -5.04
CA ILE A 5 11.44 -8.95 -4.59
C ILE A 5 10.45 -9.01 -5.77
N ASN A 6 10.38 -7.95 -6.58
CA ASN A 6 9.48 -7.94 -7.74
C ASN A 6 9.85 -9.02 -8.77
N SER A 7 11.15 -9.31 -8.97
CA SER A 7 11.59 -10.40 -9.84
C SER A 7 11.22 -11.78 -9.28
N GLU A 8 11.32 -11.99 -7.97
CA GLU A 8 10.90 -13.24 -7.34
C GLU A 8 9.37 -13.45 -7.47
N ILE A 9 8.59 -12.38 -7.31
CA ILE A 9 7.14 -12.42 -7.56
C ILE A 9 6.85 -12.77 -9.02
N MET A 10 7.62 -12.24 -9.98
CA MET A 10 7.50 -12.59 -11.39
C MET A 10 7.74 -14.09 -11.61
N ILE A 11 8.82 -14.63 -11.05
CA ILE A 11 9.16 -16.06 -11.16
C ILE A 11 8.03 -16.90 -10.57
N TYR A 12 7.53 -16.53 -9.40
CA TYR A 12 6.41 -17.23 -8.76
C TYR A 12 5.15 -17.20 -9.64
N ASN A 13 4.77 -16.03 -10.15
CA ASN A 13 3.61 -15.90 -11.03
C ASN A 13 3.78 -16.73 -12.31
N HIS A 14 4.97 -16.73 -12.91
CA HIS A 14 5.25 -17.57 -14.09
C HIS A 14 5.13 -19.06 -13.79
N SER A 15 5.58 -19.50 -12.62
CA SER A 15 5.48 -20.92 -12.23
C SER A 15 4.02 -21.37 -12.02
N PHE A 16 3.15 -20.45 -11.62
CA PHE A 16 1.76 -20.74 -11.29
C PHE A 16 0.80 -20.51 -12.48
N ILE A 17 1.05 -19.46 -13.28
CA ILE A 17 0.15 -19.01 -14.36
C ILE A 17 0.70 -19.39 -15.74
N GLY A 18 2.01 -19.69 -15.83
CA GLY A 18 2.76 -19.97 -17.06
C GLY A 18 3.67 -18.81 -17.49
N ASP A 19 4.62 -19.11 -18.37
CA ASP A 19 5.74 -18.23 -18.80
C ASP A 19 5.29 -16.87 -19.41
N LYS A 20 4.04 -16.77 -19.85
CA LYS A 20 3.46 -15.54 -20.34
C LYS A 20 2.38 -15.07 -19.39
N THR A 21 2.79 -14.54 -18.26
CA THR A 21 1.86 -13.91 -17.32
C THR A 21 1.23 -12.68 -17.95
N ASP A 22 -0.05 -12.78 -18.21
CA ASP A 22 -0.86 -11.64 -18.62
C ASP A 22 -1.41 -10.96 -17.37
N TYR A 23 -0.77 -9.85 -16.97
CA TYR A 23 -1.16 -9.06 -15.80
C TYR A 23 -2.55 -8.41 -15.90
N LEU A 24 -3.20 -8.50 -17.04
CA LEU A 24 -4.55 -7.96 -17.24
C LEU A 24 -5.62 -9.02 -17.03
N SER A 25 -5.54 -10.13 -17.75
CA SER A 25 -6.63 -11.10 -17.85
C SER A 25 -6.55 -12.25 -16.85
N LYS A 26 -5.37 -12.51 -16.28
CA LYS A 26 -5.16 -13.61 -15.33
C LYS A 26 -5.01 -13.09 -13.90
N ASP A 27 -5.50 -13.87 -12.95
CA ASP A 27 -5.24 -13.60 -11.53
C ASP A 27 -3.79 -13.99 -11.21
N TYR A 28 -3.11 -13.12 -10.51
CA TYR A 28 -1.69 -13.21 -10.17
C TYR A 28 -1.48 -12.81 -8.71
N PHE A 29 -0.37 -13.25 -8.16
CA PHE A 29 0.07 -12.79 -6.85
C PHE A 29 0.65 -11.37 -6.96
N GLY A 30 0.22 -10.48 -6.08
CA GLY A 30 0.75 -9.14 -5.94
C GLY A 30 0.76 -8.71 -4.48
N MET A 31 1.59 -7.73 -4.15
CA MET A 31 1.70 -7.22 -2.79
C MET A 31 1.98 -5.72 -2.75
N SER A 32 1.57 -5.10 -1.67
CA SER A 32 2.07 -3.80 -1.23
C SER A 32 3.25 -3.99 -0.28
N ALA A 33 4.12 -3.00 -0.18
CA ALA A 33 5.27 -3.05 0.71
C ALA A 33 5.67 -1.67 1.24
N CYS A 34 6.21 -1.62 2.43
CA CYS A 34 6.91 -0.46 2.96
C CYS A 34 8.11 -0.90 3.79
N GLY A 35 9.09 -0.03 3.91
CA GLY A 35 10.28 -0.28 4.71
C GLY A 35 11.24 0.89 4.69
N GLY A 36 12.36 0.74 5.39
CA GLY A 36 13.37 1.79 5.44
C GLY A 36 14.59 1.41 6.25
N GLU A 37 15.57 2.30 6.24
CA GLU A 37 16.83 2.19 6.97
C GLU A 37 17.06 3.44 7.79
N ILE A 38 17.43 3.26 9.05
CA ILE A 38 17.80 4.35 9.95
C ILE A 38 19.33 4.38 10.06
N LYS A 39 19.92 5.53 9.70
CA LYS A 39 21.35 5.84 9.89
C LYS A 39 21.49 7.13 10.71
N GLY A 40 21.89 7.00 11.97
CA GLY A 40 21.90 8.14 12.89
C GLY A 40 20.49 8.73 13.06
N ASP A 41 20.35 10.00 12.73
CA ASP A 41 19.07 10.72 12.81
C ASP A 41 18.32 10.79 11.47
N LYS A 42 18.74 10.03 10.44
CA LYS A 42 18.11 9.99 9.12
C LYS A 42 17.40 8.68 8.90
N LEU A 43 16.14 8.74 8.48
CA LEU A 43 15.34 7.61 8.01
C LEU A 43 15.20 7.74 6.48
N SER A 44 15.78 6.79 5.75
CA SER A 44 15.50 6.56 4.33
C SER A 44 14.39 5.52 4.22
N ALA A 45 13.24 5.89 3.69
CA ALA A 45 12.04 5.06 3.67
C ALA A 45 11.47 4.93 2.27
N PHE A 46 10.66 3.89 2.07
CA PHE A 46 9.89 3.69 0.84
C PHE A 46 8.52 3.10 1.15
N ASN A 47 7.57 3.30 0.23
CA ASN A 47 6.33 2.53 0.19
C ASN A 47 5.84 2.33 -1.25
N ILE A 48 5.01 1.31 -1.44
CA ILE A 48 4.25 1.02 -2.64
C ILE A 48 2.91 0.40 -2.24
N GLY A 49 1.83 0.83 -2.89
CA GLY A 49 0.48 0.39 -2.60
C GLY A 49 -0.07 0.99 -1.29
N ASP A 50 -0.75 0.17 -0.49
CA ASP A 50 -1.40 0.54 0.79
C ASP A 50 -0.56 0.22 2.04
N SER A 51 0.72 -0.13 1.85
CA SER A 51 1.64 -0.30 2.98
C SER A 51 2.33 1.02 3.29
N ASN A 52 2.35 1.41 4.54
CA ASN A 52 2.70 2.76 4.96
C ASN A 52 3.64 2.81 6.16
N ILE A 53 4.33 3.95 6.32
CA ILE A 53 5.15 4.26 7.49
C ILE A 53 4.61 5.51 8.16
N LEU A 54 4.50 5.47 9.49
CA LEU A 54 4.11 6.57 10.35
C LEU A 54 5.22 6.82 11.37
N VAL A 55 5.66 8.06 11.48
CA VAL A 55 6.69 8.50 12.44
C VAL A 55 6.07 9.45 13.44
N LEU A 56 6.25 9.16 14.74
CA LEU A 56 5.66 9.92 15.83
C LEU A 56 6.72 10.39 16.81
N ASP A 57 6.45 11.53 17.44
CA ASP A 57 7.23 12.00 18.60
C ASP A 57 6.85 11.27 19.90
N LYS A 58 7.47 11.66 21.01
CA LYS A 58 7.18 11.10 22.35
C LYS A 58 5.79 11.41 22.89
N PHE A 59 5.11 12.40 22.31
CA PHE A 59 3.75 12.81 22.67
C PHE A 59 2.70 12.21 21.72
N TYR A 60 3.13 11.35 20.77
CA TYR A 60 2.32 10.72 19.72
C TYR A 60 1.86 11.66 18.61
N ASN A 61 2.43 12.87 18.51
CA ASN A 61 2.18 13.74 17.37
C ASN A 61 2.82 13.14 16.11
N ILE A 62 2.13 13.25 15.00
CA ILE A 62 2.63 12.77 13.70
C ILE A 62 3.69 13.74 13.21
N LEU A 63 4.93 13.25 13.06
CA LEU A 63 6.04 13.97 12.45
C LEU A 63 6.07 13.75 10.94
N TYR A 64 5.92 12.50 10.50
CA TYR A 64 5.95 12.11 9.09
C TYR A 64 5.02 10.94 8.83
N ARG A 65 4.49 10.89 7.61
CA ARG A 65 3.69 9.78 7.09
C ARG A 65 3.99 9.60 5.60
N THR A 66 4.12 8.35 5.15
CA THR A 66 4.16 8.05 3.72
C THR A 66 2.82 8.34 3.08
N LYS A 67 2.82 8.58 1.77
CA LYS A 67 1.61 8.77 0.98
C LYS A 67 0.94 7.42 0.72
N ASP A 68 -0.34 7.32 1.00
CA ASP A 68 -1.17 6.17 0.62
C ASP A 68 -1.84 6.46 -0.72
N ASP A 69 -1.23 5.98 -1.80
CA ASP A 69 -1.72 6.26 -3.17
C ASP A 69 -3.05 5.57 -3.46
N ILE A 70 -3.32 4.40 -2.83
CA ILE A 70 -4.58 3.70 -3.03
C ILE A 70 -5.73 4.51 -2.47
N ARG A 71 -5.55 5.05 -1.29
CA ARG A 71 -6.60 5.72 -0.55
C ARG A 71 -6.79 7.18 -0.92
N LEU A 72 -5.68 7.92 -1.10
CA LEU A 72 -5.75 9.35 -1.44
C LEU A 72 -6.62 9.59 -2.68
N LEU A 73 -6.56 8.65 -3.61
CA LEU A 73 -7.27 8.71 -4.88
C LEU A 73 -8.51 7.81 -4.92
N SER A 74 -8.86 7.12 -3.80
CA SER A 74 -9.97 6.15 -3.82
C SER A 74 -11.29 6.78 -4.20
N ASN A 75 -11.66 7.91 -3.59
CA ASN A 75 -12.92 8.59 -3.87
C ASN A 75 -12.98 9.13 -5.30
N ILE A 76 -11.89 9.75 -5.77
CA ILE A 76 -11.79 10.29 -7.14
C ILE A 76 -11.85 9.15 -8.13
N ARG A 77 -11.12 8.06 -7.86
CA ARG A 77 -11.13 6.85 -8.68
C ARG A 77 -12.53 6.22 -8.72
N GLU A 78 -13.22 6.16 -7.60
CA GLU A 78 -14.59 5.66 -7.55
C GLU A 78 -15.54 6.50 -8.41
N GLU A 79 -15.45 7.82 -8.35
CA GLU A 79 -16.24 8.72 -9.20
C GLU A 79 -15.94 8.51 -10.69
N GLU A 80 -14.67 8.38 -11.07
CA GLU A 80 -14.26 8.12 -12.45
C GLU A 80 -14.73 6.74 -12.94
N ILE A 81 -14.65 5.72 -12.08
CA ILE A 81 -15.17 4.39 -12.38
C ILE A 81 -16.67 4.45 -12.66
N ARG A 82 -17.46 5.10 -11.81
CA ARG A 82 -18.92 5.23 -11.98
C ARG A 82 -19.30 6.01 -13.24
N LYS A 83 -18.51 7.00 -13.64
CA LYS A 83 -18.73 7.72 -14.92
C LYS A 83 -18.48 6.84 -16.14
N ARG A 84 -17.40 6.04 -16.11
CA ARG A 84 -16.97 5.22 -17.26
C ARG A 84 -17.70 3.88 -17.35
N VAL A 85 -18.17 3.38 -16.22
CA VAL A 85 -18.83 2.07 -16.10
C VAL A 85 -20.17 2.26 -15.37
N PRO A 86 -21.16 2.89 -16.03
CA PRO A 86 -22.42 3.34 -15.39
C PRO A 86 -23.32 2.21 -14.89
N TYR A 87 -23.05 0.95 -15.29
CA TYR A 87 -23.80 -0.19 -14.76
C TYR A 87 -23.34 -0.61 -13.34
N ILE A 88 -22.24 -0.04 -12.82
CA ILE A 88 -21.80 -0.28 -11.45
C ILE A 88 -22.64 0.58 -10.51
N THR A 89 -23.71 -0.01 -9.99
CA THR A 89 -24.59 0.62 -8.99
C THR A 89 -24.22 0.25 -7.57
N ASP A 90 -23.54 -0.89 -7.39
CA ASP A 90 -23.16 -1.47 -6.11
C ASP A 90 -21.74 -1.07 -5.69
N SER A 91 -21.17 -1.81 -4.75
CA SER A 91 -19.81 -1.55 -4.29
C SER A 91 -18.79 -1.99 -5.35
N ILE A 92 -17.74 -1.19 -5.55
CA ILE A 92 -16.63 -1.54 -6.45
C ILE A 92 -15.95 -2.84 -6.02
N ASP A 93 -15.87 -3.09 -4.70
CA ASP A 93 -15.29 -4.33 -4.16
C ASP A 93 -16.10 -5.56 -4.56
N GLU A 94 -17.42 -5.44 -4.67
CA GLU A 94 -18.29 -6.53 -5.11
C GLU A 94 -18.08 -6.84 -6.60
N HIS A 95 -17.99 -5.81 -7.44
CA HIS A 95 -17.61 -5.99 -8.86
C HIS A 95 -16.20 -6.54 -9.01
N TRP A 96 -15.25 -6.06 -8.22
CA TRP A 96 -13.90 -6.62 -8.22
C TRP A 96 -13.88 -8.12 -7.94
N ASN A 97 -14.69 -8.60 -7.01
CA ASN A 97 -14.73 -10.01 -6.63
C ASN A 97 -15.46 -10.89 -7.66
N ASN A 98 -16.51 -10.37 -8.29
CA ASN A 98 -17.45 -11.18 -9.05
C ASN A 98 -17.40 -10.94 -10.58
N ASP A 99 -16.86 -9.80 -11.03
CA ASP A 99 -16.83 -9.42 -12.44
C ASP A 99 -15.39 -9.48 -13.00
N LYS A 100 -15.13 -10.48 -13.83
CA LYS A 100 -13.81 -10.66 -14.46
C LYS A 100 -13.48 -9.54 -15.45
N GLU A 101 -14.46 -9.08 -16.22
CA GLU A 101 -14.24 -8.03 -17.23
C GLU A 101 -13.92 -6.70 -16.55
N PHE A 102 -14.61 -6.41 -15.46
CA PHE A 102 -14.30 -5.27 -14.61
C PHE A 102 -12.87 -5.36 -14.04
N ARG A 103 -12.43 -6.51 -13.51
CA ARG A 103 -11.06 -6.67 -13.01
C ARG A 103 -10.00 -6.41 -14.10
N VAL A 104 -10.22 -6.94 -15.30
CA VAL A 104 -9.30 -6.72 -16.44
C VAL A 104 -9.22 -5.23 -16.78
N TRP A 105 -10.36 -4.58 -16.90
CA TRP A 105 -10.44 -3.15 -17.18
C TRP A 105 -9.77 -2.33 -16.06
N PHE A 106 -10.08 -2.62 -14.81
CA PHE A 106 -9.52 -1.92 -13.66
C PHE A 106 -7.99 -2.05 -13.58
N ARG A 107 -7.45 -3.24 -13.82
CA ARG A 107 -6.00 -3.48 -13.87
C ARG A 107 -5.34 -2.65 -14.97
N LYS A 108 -5.96 -2.61 -16.13
CA LYS A 108 -5.47 -1.85 -17.28
C LYS A 108 -5.43 -0.34 -17.02
N GLU A 109 -6.40 0.17 -16.27
CA GLU A 109 -6.51 1.61 -16.03
C GLU A 109 -5.71 2.07 -14.79
N TYR A 110 -5.63 1.25 -13.71
CA TYR A 110 -5.22 1.75 -12.41
C TYR A 110 -4.08 0.99 -11.72
N ILE A 111 -3.63 -0.15 -12.20
CA ILE A 111 -2.55 -0.91 -11.54
C ILE A 111 -1.28 -0.88 -12.37
N ASN A 112 -0.22 -0.27 -11.84
CA ASN A 112 1.09 -0.13 -12.48
C ASN A 112 0.98 0.52 -13.88
N THR A 113 0.19 1.57 -14.02
CA THR A 113 -0.04 2.29 -15.29
C THR A 113 0.34 3.76 -15.16
N ASP A 114 0.37 4.47 -16.29
CA ASP A 114 0.68 5.90 -16.34
C ASP A 114 -0.53 6.80 -16.04
N ASN A 115 -1.66 6.23 -15.64
CA ASN A 115 -2.86 6.97 -15.26
C ASN A 115 -2.60 7.78 -13.97
N GLU A 116 -3.05 9.02 -13.92
CA GLU A 116 -2.90 9.90 -12.74
C GLU A 116 -3.52 9.37 -11.45
N PHE A 117 -4.49 8.45 -11.58
CA PHE A 117 -5.17 7.76 -10.45
C PHE A 117 -4.62 6.35 -10.21
N ALA A 118 -3.55 5.97 -10.90
CA ALA A 118 -2.96 4.64 -10.74
C ALA A 118 -2.23 4.51 -9.41
N TYR A 119 -2.06 3.27 -9.00
CA TYR A 119 -1.25 2.90 -7.85
C TYR A 119 -0.35 1.71 -8.16
N GLY A 120 0.71 1.56 -7.38
CA GLY A 120 1.66 0.47 -7.54
C GLY A 120 1.28 -0.80 -6.79
N SER A 121 1.60 -1.94 -7.39
CA SER A 121 1.58 -3.24 -6.74
C SER A 121 2.78 -4.05 -7.24
N LEU A 122 3.60 -4.55 -6.33
CA LEU A 122 4.66 -5.50 -6.68
C LEU A 122 4.03 -6.81 -7.12
N ASN A 123 4.01 -7.07 -8.42
CA ASN A 123 3.35 -8.23 -9.01
C ASN A 123 4.22 -8.94 -10.06
N GLY A 124 5.48 -8.50 -10.19
CA GLY A 124 6.42 -8.99 -11.20
C GLY A 124 6.45 -8.14 -12.47
N ASN A 125 5.52 -7.22 -12.68
CA ASN A 125 5.59 -6.24 -13.75
C ASN A 125 6.66 -5.19 -13.42
N GLU A 126 7.54 -4.89 -14.37
CA GLU A 126 8.62 -3.90 -14.19
C GLU A 126 8.05 -2.48 -13.91
N LYS A 127 6.93 -2.11 -14.49
CA LYS A 127 6.25 -0.84 -14.22
C LYS A 127 5.88 -0.64 -12.76
N ALA A 128 5.75 -1.70 -11.96
CA ALA A 128 5.54 -1.57 -10.52
C ALA A 128 6.63 -0.74 -9.83
N LEU A 129 7.85 -0.80 -10.33
CA LEU A 129 8.99 -0.09 -9.74
C LEU A 129 8.91 1.43 -9.92
N GLU A 130 8.17 1.92 -10.91
CA GLU A 130 7.95 3.34 -11.18
C GLU A 130 6.99 3.98 -10.15
N HIS A 131 6.17 3.16 -9.48
CA HIS A 131 5.21 3.56 -8.46
C HIS A 131 5.76 3.49 -7.03
N ILE A 132 7.06 3.28 -6.85
CA ILE A 132 7.66 3.27 -5.51
C ILE A 132 7.91 4.71 -5.08
N ASN A 133 7.33 5.08 -3.95
CA ASN A 133 7.61 6.37 -3.32
C ASN A 133 8.83 6.23 -2.41
N TYR A 134 9.78 7.15 -2.51
CA TYR A 134 10.97 7.23 -1.66
C TYR A 134 10.94 8.49 -0.82
N TYR A 135 11.40 8.35 0.43
CA TYR A 135 11.43 9.44 1.42
C TYR A 135 12.76 9.49 2.14
N GLU A 136 13.15 10.70 2.52
CA GLU A 136 14.27 10.96 3.44
C GLU A 136 13.78 11.90 4.53
N TRP A 137 13.75 11.42 5.78
CA TRP A 137 13.26 12.16 6.93
C TRP A 137 14.32 12.30 8.01
N TYR A 138 14.34 13.46 8.66
CA TYR A 138 15.17 13.70 9.81
C TYR A 138 14.40 13.32 11.07
N VAL A 139 14.78 12.21 11.70
CA VAL A 139 14.02 11.56 12.77
C VAL A 139 14.63 11.73 14.16
N LYS A 140 15.41 12.81 14.39
CA LYS A 140 16.01 13.11 15.69
C LYS A 140 14.96 13.15 16.82
N ASN A 141 13.83 13.79 16.56
CA ASN A 141 12.75 13.96 17.52
C ASN A 141 11.72 12.82 17.49
N ALA A 142 11.91 11.81 16.66
CA ALA A 142 11.04 10.66 16.61
C ALA A 142 11.23 9.76 17.83
N LYS A 143 10.13 9.23 18.34
CA LYS A 143 10.12 8.19 19.39
C LYS A 143 9.59 6.88 18.87
N TYR A 144 8.60 6.91 17.96
CA TYR A 144 7.98 5.72 17.41
C TYR A 144 8.01 5.76 15.89
N ILE A 145 8.34 4.63 15.27
CA ILE A 145 8.25 4.43 13.82
C ILE A 145 7.42 3.17 13.62
N LEU A 146 6.31 3.30 12.94
CA LEU A 146 5.34 2.23 12.70
C LEU A 146 5.28 1.95 11.20
N ALA A 147 5.53 0.70 10.81
CA ALA A 147 5.27 0.19 9.46
C ALA A 147 4.00 -0.64 9.48
N TYR A 148 3.04 -0.39 8.58
CA TYR A 148 1.72 -1.03 8.61
C TYR A 148 1.13 -1.21 7.22
N THR A 149 0.20 -2.15 7.10
CA THR A 149 -0.59 -2.39 5.89
C THR A 149 -1.99 -1.77 6.02
N GLY A 150 -2.71 -1.65 4.91
CA GLY A 150 -4.02 -0.97 4.83
C GLY A 150 -5.04 -1.38 5.90
N GLY A 151 -4.97 -2.62 6.43
CA GLY A 151 -5.83 -3.06 7.53
C GLY A 151 -5.72 -2.25 8.83
N PHE A 152 -4.64 -1.50 9.03
CA PHE A 152 -4.44 -0.61 10.19
C PHE A 152 -4.73 0.87 9.90
N GLU A 153 -4.96 1.25 8.67
CA GLU A 153 -5.10 2.65 8.27
C GLU A 153 -6.24 3.37 9.04
N GLU A 154 -7.40 2.75 9.16
CA GLU A 154 -8.55 3.35 9.90
C GLU A 154 -8.23 3.60 11.37
N VAL A 155 -7.42 2.73 11.96
CA VAL A 155 -6.98 2.87 13.36
C VAL A 155 -6.00 4.02 13.49
N LEU A 156 -5.08 4.14 12.56
CA LEU A 156 -3.97 5.09 12.60
C LEU A 156 -4.35 6.50 12.10
N LYS A 157 -5.60 6.71 11.68
CA LYS A 157 -6.15 8.03 11.39
C LYS A 157 -6.43 8.85 12.64
N ASN A 158 -6.79 8.19 13.73
CA ASN A 158 -7.21 8.84 14.96
C ASN A 158 -6.08 8.77 16.00
N GLU A 159 -5.57 9.92 16.42
CA GLU A 159 -4.48 10.04 17.40
C GLU A 159 -4.78 9.29 18.71
N ASN A 160 -6.03 9.34 19.19
CA ASN A 160 -6.44 8.58 20.38
C ASN A 160 -6.32 7.07 20.20
N ASN A 161 -6.58 6.58 18.99
CA ASN A 161 -6.41 5.16 18.67
C ASN A 161 -4.93 4.78 18.56
N ILE A 162 -4.08 5.65 18.01
CA ILE A 162 -2.63 5.46 17.99
C ILE A 162 -2.09 5.30 19.40
N VAL A 163 -2.46 6.20 20.30
CA VAL A 163 -2.07 6.14 21.71
C VAL A 163 -2.51 4.84 22.37
N LYS A 164 -3.77 4.42 22.16
CA LYS A 164 -4.29 3.16 22.68
C LYS A 164 -3.53 1.96 22.14
N LEU A 165 -3.26 1.94 20.84
CA LEU A 165 -2.55 0.85 20.16
C LEU A 165 -1.13 0.67 20.73
N ILE A 166 -0.38 1.77 20.85
CA ILE A 166 1.00 1.73 21.35
C ILE A 166 1.05 1.31 22.81
N LYS A 167 0.16 1.86 23.67
CA LYS A 167 0.11 1.56 25.09
C LYS A 167 -0.42 0.15 25.39
N ALA A 168 -1.47 -0.28 24.72
CA ALA A 168 -2.12 -1.56 25.01
C ALA A 168 -1.37 -2.76 24.44
N LYS A 169 -0.49 -2.58 23.47
CA LYS A 169 0.19 -3.65 22.71
C LYS A 169 -0.77 -4.72 22.14
N LYS A 170 -2.07 -4.42 22.11
CA LYS A 170 -3.12 -5.33 21.66
C LYS A 170 -4.15 -4.54 20.86
N PHE A 171 -4.09 -4.67 19.55
CA PHE A 171 -5.12 -4.17 18.68
C PHE A 171 -5.43 -5.23 17.62
N LYS A 172 -6.70 -5.47 17.37
CA LYS A 172 -7.14 -6.32 16.25
C LYS A 172 -7.63 -5.40 15.14
N PRO A 173 -7.01 -5.41 13.96
CA PRO A 173 -7.57 -4.70 12.81
C PRO A 173 -8.91 -5.33 12.43
N LYS A 174 -9.79 -4.53 11.83
CA LYS A 174 -11.07 -5.04 11.29
C LYS A 174 -10.88 -5.95 10.08
N ILE A 175 -9.75 -5.80 9.40
CA ILE A 175 -9.34 -6.54 8.21
C ILE A 175 -7.94 -7.10 8.48
N ASN A 176 -7.53 -8.14 7.79
CA ASN A 176 -6.17 -8.67 7.90
C ASN A 176 -5.14 -7.56 7.67
N GLY A 177 -4.22 -7.42 8.60
CA GLY A 177 -3.21 -6.38 8.55
C GLY A 177 -1.99 -6.73 9.38
N THR A 178 -0.86 -6.13 9.02
CA THR A 178 0.42 -6.24 9.73
C THR A 178 0.82 -4.88 10.27
N LEU A 179 1.29 -4.85 11.49
CA LEU A 179 1.87 -3.67 12.13
C LEU A 179 3.18 -4.06 12.80
N ILE A 180 4.25 -3.35 12.46
CA ILE A 180 5.57 -3.47 13.10
C ILE A 180 5.93 -2.11 13.67
N GLY A 181 6.32 -2.07 14.93
CA GLY A 181 6.71 -0.84 15.62
C GLY A 181 8.16 -0.85 16.08
N PHE A 182 8.85 0.26 15.87
CA PHE A 182 10.18 0.57 16.41
C PHE A 182 10.05 1.67 17.44
N ILE A 183 10.72 1.49 18.60
CA ILE A 183 10.87 2.52 19.64
C ILE A 183 12.32 2.96 19.61
N LYS A 184 12.56 4.23 19.32
CA LYS A 184 13.89 4.83 19.41
C LYS A 184 14.20 5.12 20.90
N GLU A 185 15.30 4.56 21.39
CA GLU A 185 15.82 4.80 22.74
C GLU A 185 16.37 6.22 22.92
#